data_7c658951bfd1f34e018ca2c2a09def74
#
_entry.id   7c658951bfd1f34e018ca2c2a09def74
#
_cell.length_a   1.000
_cell.length_b   1.000
_cell.length_c   1.000
_cell.angle_alpha   90.00
_cell.angle_beta   90.00
_cell.angle_gamma   90.00
#
_symmetry.space_group_name_H-M   'P 1'
#
loop_
_entity.id
_entity.type
_entity.pdbx_description
1 polymer ?
#
loop_
_entity_poly.entity_id
_entity_poly.type
_entity_poly.pdbx_seq_one_letter_code
_entity_poly.pdbx_strand_id
1 'polypeptide(L)'
;GDFKFNIDNNWGIQDPNTYPVDHCHEMVLDLNNRILLTTTHPKNNVLIYDRSGKILDSWDLNCPGAHGLTAVNQGGEEFFFITDPDSNKLCKTNSKGEKLLELSYPKEVKAYTSSSLFKPTETAVAENGDFYVADGYGLDYIIQYDHEGNYIRHFGGHGDGDDLFDCCHGITIDNRGNSNPTLLITSRSKNEFKRFTLDGKWIETVQMPGCYICRPVIKGDYLLFAVIVTKDWGAYDGMLAVLNKNNKVVSFPGGSAPSYVDKTLIKPKYDQVSFRNPHDVCIDDDWNLYVPQWNSGKTYPVKLTLSLIHI
;
A
#
# COMPACT_ATOMS: atom_id res chain seq x y z
N GLY A 1 20.16 9.93 4.35
CA GLY A 1 19.17 9.89 5.43
C GLY A 1 19.60 9.00 6.57
N ASP A 2 18.76 8.87 7.60
CA ASP A 2 19.08 8.13 8.82
C ASP A 2 19.10 6.61 8.59
N PHE A 3 18.35 6.14 7.59
CA PHE A 3 18.32 4.73 7.19
C PHE A 3 19.10 4.55 5.90
N LYS A 4 19.99 3.55 5.89
CA LYS A 4 20.73 3.15 4.68
C LYS A 4 20.53 1.67 4.43
N PHE A 5 20.33 1.33 3.16
CA PHE A 5 20.03 -0.03 2.73
C PHE A 5 20.95 -0.45 1.58
N ASN A 6 21.25 -1.74 1.54
CA ASN A 6 21.83 -2.39 0.36
C ASN A 6 20.72 -3.06 -0.43
N ILE A 7 20.67 -2.84 -1.74
CA ILE A 7 19.64 -3.39 -2.63
C ILE A 7 20.12 -4.70 -3.22
N ASP A 8 19.32 -5.76 -3.05
CA ASP A 8 19.48 -7.04 -3.75
C ASP A 8 18.42 -7.15 -4.85
N ASN A 9 18.85 -6.94 -6.07
CA ASN A 9 18.01 -7.03 -7.26
C ASN A 9 17.76 -8.49 -7.72
N ASN A 10 18.41 -9.46 -7.10
CA ASN A 10 18.26 -10.87 -7.46
C ASN A 10 17.28 -11.60 -6.57
N TRP A 11 16.91 -11.01 -5.43
CA TRP A 11 15.91 -11.59 -4.55
C TRP A 11 14.55 -11.69 -5.26
N GLY A 12 13.88 -12.82 -5.08
CA GLY A 12 12.52 -13.02 -5.60
C GLY A 12 12.44 -13.36 -7.08
N ILE A 13 13.55 -13.36 -7.84
CA ILE A 13 13.56 -13.77 -9.25
C ILE A 13 13.18 -15.25 -9.36
N GLN A 14 12.21 -15.52 -10.22
CA GLN A 14 11.71 -16.86 -10.51
C GLN A 14 11.81 -17.19 -12.02
N ASP A 15 11.56 -18.44 -12.36
CA ASP A 15 11.33 -18.84 -13.75
C ASP A 15 9.98 -18.24 -14.24
N PRO A 16 9.99 -17.34 -15.22
CA PRO A 16 8.77 -16.68 -15.70
C PRO A 16 7.82 -17.63 -16.45
N ASN A 17 8.24 -18.83 -16.80
CA ASN A 17 7.34 -19.83 -17.38
C ASN A 17 6.53 -20.53 -16.29
N THR A 18 7.10 -20.68 -15.10
CA THR A 18 6.47 -21.35 -13.96
C THR A 18 5.67 -20.37 -13.11
N TYR A 19 6.27 -19.25 -12.75
CA TYR A 19 5.68 -18.22 -11.89
C TYR A 19 5.69 -16.84 -12.53
N PRO A 20 4.99 -16.66 -13.67
CA PRO A 20 4.94 -15.36 -14.34
C PRO A 20 4.31 -14.28 -13.47
N VAL A 21 4.82 -13.06 -13.62
CA VAL A 21 4.23 -11.85 -13.05
C VAL A 21 3.96 -10.84 -14.16
N ASP A 22 3.01 -9.94 -13.93
CA ASP A 22 2.79 -8.76 -14.77
C ASP A 22 3.10 -7.49 -13.96
N HIS A 23 2.11 -6.78 -13.45
CA HIS A 23 2.30 -5.69 -12.54
C HIS A 23 2.32 -6.22 -11.10
N CYS A 24 3.39 -5.96 -10.37
CA CYS A 24 3.49 -6.29 -8.95
C CYS A 24 3.06 -5.07 -8.13
N HIS A 25 2.04 -5.24 -7.27
CA HIS A 25 1.43 -4.11 -6.57
C HIS A 25 1.81 -4.06 -5.09
N GLU A 26 1.42 -5.03 -4.28
CA GLU A 26 1.61 -4.97 -2.85
C GLU A 26 2.18 -6.25 -2.26
N MET A 27 2.86 -6.09 -1.14
CA MET A 27 3.46 -7.20 -0.39
C MET A 27 3.14 -7.07 1.09
N VAL A 28 2.87 -8.20 1.74
CA VAL A 28 2.69 -8.29 3.19
C VAL A 28 3.45 -9.47 3.76
N LEU A 29 3.82 -9.35 5.04
CA LEU A 29 4.32 -10.46 5.84
C LEU A 29 3.13 -11.15 6.52
N ASP A 30 3.08 -12.47 6.46
CA ASP A 30 2.07 -13.26 7.19
C ASP A 30 2.58 -13.69 8.58
N LEU A 31 1.69 -14.29 9.35
CA LEU A 31 2.01 -14.80 10.71
C LEU A 31 3.06 -15.93 10.70
N ASN A 32 3.31 -16.57 9.57
CA ASN A 32 4.32 -17.59 9.39
C ASN A 32 5.65 -17.04 8.82
N ASN A 33 5.81 -15.72 8.81
CA ASN A 33 6.97 -15.03 8.22
C ASN A 33 7.16 -15.33 6.71
N ARG A 34 6.06 -15.65 5.99
CA ARG A 34 6.07 -15.73 4.54
C ARG A 34 5.72 -14.37 3.97
N ILE A 35 6.14 -14.11 2.75
CA ILE A 35 5.90 -12.84 2.06
C ILE A 35 4.92 -13.10 0.92
N LEU A 36 3.76 -12.48 1.00
CA LEU A 36 2.74 -12.54 -0.03
C LEU A 36 2.87 -11.33 -0.95
N LEU A 37 2.76 -11.53 -2.25
CA LEU A 37 2.82 -10.52 -3.30
C LEU A 37 1.57 -10.57 -4.17
N THR A 38 0.87 -9.45 -4.36
CA THR A 38 -0.16 -9.35 -5.39
C THR A 38 0.43 -9.02 -6.75
N THR A 39 -0.08 -9.70 -7.78
CA THR A 39 0.27 -9.44 -9.19
C THR A 39 -0.96 -9.54 -10.07
N THR A 40 -1.01 -8.76 -11.16
CA THR A 40 -2.11 -8.78 -12.13
C THR A 40 -2.04 -9.95 -13.11
N HIS A 41 -1.04 -10.83 -12.97
CA HIS A 41 -0.96 -11.99 -13.85
C HIS A 41 -2.10 -12.99 -13.55
N PRO A 42 -2.91 -13.39 -14.55
CA PRO A 42 -4.12 -14.19 -14.32
C PRO A 42 -3.86 -15.56 -13.70
N LYS A 43 -2.66 -16.11 -13.87
CA LYS A 43 -2.27 -17.41 -13.30
C LYS A 43 -1.85 -17.31 -11.83
N ASN A 44 -1.35 -16.16 -11.39
CA ASN A 44 -0.75 -15.96 -10.07
C ASN A 44 -1.19 -14.61 -9.50
N ASN A 45 -2.43 -14.50 -9.01
CA ASN A 45 -2.87 -13.26 -8.38
C ASN A 45 -2.14 -12.98 -7.07
N VAL A 46 -1.72 -14.04 -6.34
CA VAL A 46 -0.85 -13.94 -5.18
C VAL A 46 0.27 -14.96 -5.32
N LEU A 47 1.51 -14.51 -5.15
CA LEU A 47 2.70 -15.38 -5.00
C LEU A 47 3.13 -15.35 -3.53
N ILE A 48 3.51 -16.51 -2.99
CA ILE A 48 3.93 -16.67 -1.60
C ILE A 48 5.38 -17.09 -1.57
N TYR A 49 6.23 -16.22 -1.03
CA TYR A 49 7.68 -16.42 -0.89
C TYR A 49 8.05 -16.80 0.54
N ASP A 50 9.12 -17.57 0.69
CA ASP A 50 9.90 -17.53 1.93
C ASP A 50 10.82 -16.30 1.96
N ARG A 51 11.49 -16.05 3.09
CA ARG A 51 12.37 -14.89 3.25
C ARG A 51 13.66 -14.96 2.42
N SER A 52 13.99 -16.12 1.86
CA SER A 52 15.10 -16.28 0.94
C SER A 52 14.77 -15.86 -0.49
N GLY A 53 13.48 -15.68 -0.80
CA GLY A 53 12.99 -15.34 -2.14
C GLY A 53 12.55 -16.57 -2.95
N LYS A 54 12.43 -17.75 -2.33
CA LYS A 54 11.89 -18.94 -2.97
C LYS A 54 10.38 -18.94 -2.89
N ILE A 55 9.69 -19.25 -3.99
CA ILE A 55 8.25 -19.47 -4.01
C ILE A 55 7.89 -20.75 -3.24
N LEU A 56 6.91 -20.63 -2.36
CA LEU A 56 6.31 -21.72 -1.60
C LEU A 56 4.95 -22.14 -2.17
N ASP A 57 4.16 -21.16 -2.65
CA ASP A 57 2.80 -21.36 -3.15
C ASP A 57 2.36 -20.20 -4.03
N SER A 58 1.24 -20.38 -4.75
CA SER A 58 0.59 -19.32 -5.51
C SER A 58 -0.93 -19.49 -5.52
N TRP A 59 -1.67 -18.38 -5.52
CA TRP A 59 -3.14 -18.39 -5.59
C TRP A 59 -3.63 -17.77 -6.89
N ASP A 60 -4.58 -18.47 -7.52
CA ASP A 60 -5.45 -17.91 -8.56
C ASP A 60 -6.78 -17.54 -7.89
N LEU A 61 -7.03 -16.25 -7.78
CA LEU A 61 -8.23 -15.70 -7.13
C LEU A 61 -9.25 -15.17 -8.15
N ASN A 62 -9.00 -15.35 -9.45
CA ASN A 62 -9.78 -14.69 -10.50
C ASN A 62 -9.89 -13.16 -10.25
N CYS A 63 -8.74 -12.54 -9.97
CA CYS A 63 -8.57 -11.11 -9.72
C CYS A 63 -7.58 -10.51 -10.73
N PRO A 64 -8.01 -10.25 -11.97
CA PRO A 64 -7.10 -9.80 -13.05
C PRO A 64 -6.43 -8.46 -12.76
N GLY A 65 -7.01 -7.64 -11.91
CA GLY A 65 -6.46 -6.38 -11.42
C GLY A 65 -6.01 -6.44 -9.97
N ALA A 66 -5.58 -7.60 -9.43
CA ALA A 66 -5.17 -7.74 -8.03
C ALA A 66 -4.19 -6.63 -7.64
N HIS A 67 -4.58 -5.78 -6.68
CA HIS A 67 -3.92 -4.52 -6.35
C HIS A 67 -3.57 -4.45 -4.87
N GLY A 68 -4.49 -3.99 -4.01
CA GLY A 68 -4.27 -3.90 -2.57
C GLY A 68 -4.19 -5.27 -1.90
N LEU A 69 -3.36 -5.37 -0.85
CA LEU A 69 -3.18 -6.58 -0.07
C LEU A 69 -2.99 -6.21 1.41
N THR A 70 -3.98 -6.51 2.24
CA THR A 70 -3.93 -6.28 3.68
C THR A 70 -4.01 -7.59 4.43
N ALA A 71 -2.99 -7.90 5.24
CA ALA A 71 -3.02 -9.02 6.17
C ALA A 71 -3.57 -8.57 7.52
N VAL A 72 -4.44 -9.38 8.13
CA VAL A 72 -5.01 -9.11 9.44
C VAL A 72 -5.11 -10.38 10.28
N ASN A 73 -4.73 -10.27 11.54
CA ASN A 73 -4.93 -11.32 12.53
C ASN A 73 -6.17 -10.99 13.37
N GLN A 74 -7.16 -11.86 13.35
CA GLN A 74 -8.38 -11.76 14.16
C GLN A 74 -8.57 -13.03 14.98
N GLY A 75 -8.45 -12.92 16.29
CA GLY A 75 -8.64 -14.05 17.20
C GLY A 75 -7.64 -15.21 17.02
N GLY A 76 -6.46 -14.95 16.47
CA GLY A 76 -5.43 -15.95 16.16
C GLY A 76 -5.55 -16.58 14.77
N GLU A 77 -6.56 -16.21 14.01
CA GLU A 77 -6.71 -16.58 12.61
C GLU A 77 -6.28 -15.43 11.69
N GLU A 78 -5.63 -15.76 10.59
CA GLU A 78 -5.13 -14.80 9.62
C GLU A 78 -6.02 -14.75 8.39
N PHE A 79 -6.33 -13.53 7.98
CA PHE A 79 -7.12 -13.23 6.80
C PHE A 79 -6.39 -12.22 5.90
N PHE A 80 -6.70 -12.27 4.61
CA PHE A 80 -6.17 -11.32 3.63
C PHE A 80 -7.31 -10.64 2.89
N PHE A 81 -7.22 -9.32 2.79
CA PHE A 81 -8.10 -8.54 1.93
C PHE A 81 -7.35 -8.22 0.64
N ILE A 82 -7.96 -8.48 -0.49
CA ILE A 82 -7.42 -8.21 -1.83
C ILE A 82 -8.40 -7.34 -2.59
N THR A 83 -7.94 -6.17 -3.05
CA THR A 83 -8.73 -5.30 -3.93
C THR A 83 -8.43 -5.60 -5.38
N ASP A 84 -9.44 -5.45 -6.23
CA ASP A 84 -9.34 -5.64 -7.68
C ASP A 84 -10.12 -4.52 -8.40
N PRO A 85 -9.46 -3.40 -8.76
CA PRO A 85 -10.10 -2.30 -9.47
C PRO A 85 -10.55 -2.66 -10.89
N ASP A 86 -9.97 -3.68 -11.54
CA ASP A 86 -10.37 -4.09 -12.89
C ASP A 86 -11.67 -4.91 -12.86
N SER A 87 -11.87 -5.72 -11.83
CA SER A 87 -13.12 -6.46 -11.61
C SER A 87 -14.13 -5.70 -10.73
N ASN A 88 -13.80 -4.49 -10.29
CA ASN A 88 -14.67 -3.64 -9.46
C ASN A 88 -15.11 -4.31 -8.15
N LYS A 89 -14.19 -4.97 -7.48
CA LYS A 89 -14.48 -5.75 -6.27
C LYS A 89 -13.32 -5.81 -5.30
N LEU A 90 -13.61 -6.27 -4.11
CA LEU A 90 -12.63 -6.76 -3.16
C LEU A 90 -13.03 -8.15 -2.64
N CYS A 91 -12.08 -8.93 -2.19
CA CYS A 91 -12.35 -10.18 -1.52
C CYS A 91 -11.56 -10.30 -0.21
N LYS A 92 -12.12 -11.06 0.75
CA LYS A 92 -11.44 -11.54 1.95
C LYS A 92 -11.17 -13.03 1.79
N THR A 93 -9.94 -13.47 2.08
CA THR A 93 -9.53 -14.88 2.03
C THR A 93 -9.01 -15.33 3.40
N ASN A 94 -8.97 -16.63 3.62
CA ASN A 94 -8.20 -17.23 4.69
C ASN A 94 -6.70 -17.40 4.29
N SER A 95 -5.89 -17.97 5.18
CA SER A 95 -4.46 -18.22 4.98
C SER A 95 -4.12 -19.26 3.90
N LYS A 96 -5.12 -19.86 3.27
CA LYS A 96 -5.00 -20.81 2.14
C LYS A 96 -5.47 -20.22 0.81
N GLY A 97 -5.90 -18.94 0.79
CA GLY A 97 -6.45 -18.31 -0.40
C GLY A 97 -7.93 -18.67 -0.69
N GLU A 98 -8.62 -19.34 0.22
CA GLU A 98 -10.03 -19.62 0.06
C GLU A 98 -10.85 -18.35 0.33
N LYS A 99 -11.68 -17.95 -0.63
CA LYS A 99 -12.52 -16.75 -0.51
C LYS A 99 -13.62 -16.97 0.53
N LEU A 100 -13.71 -16.04 1.48
CA LEU A 100 -14.72 -16.02 2.54
C LEU A 100 -15.77 -14.95 2.31
N LEU A 101 -15.38 -13.84 1.66
CA LEU A 101 -16.26 -12.71 1.36
C LEU A 101 -15.84 -12.12 0.01
N GLU A 102 -16.79 -11.67 -0.79
CA GLU A 102 -16.54 -10.85 -1.98
C GLU A 102 -17.57 -9.72 -2.01
N LEU A 103 -17.08 -8.47 -2.11
CA LEU A 103 -17.90 -7.26 -2.15
C LEU A 103 -17.65 -6.49 -3.44
N SER A 104 -18.71 -5.93 -3.98
CA SER A 104 -18.71 -4.92 -5.03
C SER A 104 -19.07 -3.55 -4.42
N TYR A 105 -19.48 -2.58 -5.26
CA TYR A 105 -19.85 -1.26 -4.77
C TYR A 105 -21.04 -1.29 -3.81
N PRO A 106 -21.03 -0.45 -2.76
CA PRO A 106 -22.14 -0.36 -1.82
C PRO A 106 -23.33 0.38 -2.47
N LYS A 107 -24.50 -0.27 -2.51
CA LYS A 107 -25.73 0.31 -3.07
C LYS A 107 -26.29 1.49 -2.24
N GLU A 108 -25.85 1.60 -1.01
CA GLU A 108 -26.17 2.68 -0.08
C GLU A 108 -25.55 4.01 -0.52
N VAL A 109 -24.42 3.99 -1.19
CA VAL A 109 -23.74 5.19 -1.73
C VAL A 109 -24.33 5.51 -3.10
N LYS A 110 -25.21 6.49 -3.15
CA LYS A 110 -26.00 6.82 -4.36
C LYS A 110 -25.17 7.33 -5.55
N ALA A 111 -23.92 7.75 -5.30
CA ALA A 111 -22.99 8.15 -6.34
C ALA A 111 -22.57 6.97 -7.25
N TYR A 112 -22.58 5.74 -6.73
CA TYR A 112 -22.32 4.56 -7.56
C TYR A 112 -23.58 4.16 -8.33
N THR A 113 -23.66 4.61 -9.58
CA THR A 113 -24.76 4.26 -10.50
C THR A 113 -24.50 2.95 -11.25
N SER A 114 -23.27 2.45 -11.21
CA SER A 114 -22.85 1.15 -11.76
C SER A 114 -21.60 0.63 -11.05
N SER A 115 -21.34 -0.66 -11.17
CA SER A 115 -20.12 -1.28 -10.62
C SER A 115 -18.83 -0.71 -11.21
N SER A 116 -18.86 -0.27 -12.46
CA SER A 116 -17.66 0.28 -13.15
C SER A 116 -17.11 1.56 -12.53
N LEU A 117 -17.89 2.24 -11.67
CA LEU A 117 -17.45 3.41 -10.93
C LEU A 117 -16.70 3.06 -9.63
N PHE A 118 -16.80 1.82 -9.16
CA PHE A 118 -16.10 1.33 -7.98
C PHE A 118 -14.80 0.65 -8.39
N LYS A 119 -13.67 1.24 -8.01
CA LYS A 119 -12.33 0.75 -8.33
C LYS A 119 -11.44 0.78 -7.10
N PRO A 120 -11.66 -0.18 -6.17
CA PRO A 120 -11.00 -0.19 -4.87
C PRO A 120 -9.50 -0.41 -5.03
N THR A 121 -8.72 0.36 -4.31
CA THR A 121 -7.25 0.30 -4.37
C THR A 121 -6.62 -0.31 -3.13
N GLU A 122 -7.20 -0.08 -1.94
CA GLU A 122 -6.60 -0.56 -0.69
C GLU A 122 -7.65 -0.75 0.40
N THR A 123 -7.26 -1.51 1.44
CA THR A 123 -8.07 -1.70 2.65
C THR A 123 -7.27 -1.42 3.92
N ALA A 124 -7.97 -1.04 5.00
CA ALA A 124 -7.42 -1.00 6.35
C ALA A 124 -8.41 -1.63 7.31
N VAL A 125 -7.94 -2.41 8.27
CA VAL A 125 -8.80 -3.14 9.21
C VAL A 125 -8.56 -2.65 10.63
N ALA A 126 -9.63 -2.23 11.32
CA ALA A 126 -9.59 -1.80 12.69
C ALA A 126 -9.57 -3.01 13.67
N GLU A 127 -9.21 -2.75 14.92
CA GLU A 127 -9.09 -3.80 15.96
C GLU A 127 -10.40 -4.55 16.21
N ASN A 128 -11.55 -3.86 16.08
CA ASN A 128 -12.89 -4.47 16.21
C ASN A 128 -13.31 -5.31 15.00
N GLY A 129 -12.48 -5.37 13.96
CA GLY A 129 -12.75 -6.10 12.72
C GLY A 129 -13.46 -5.30 11.64
N ASP A 130 -13.94 -4.09 11.92
CA ASP A 130 -14.44 -3.19 10.89
C ASP A 130 -13.31 -2.89 9.89
N PHE A 131 -13.67 -2.74 8.61
CA PHE A 131 -12.67 -2.42 7.62
C PHE A 131 -13.08 -1.26 6.72
N TYR A 132 -12.07 -0.58 6.21
CA TYR A 132 -12.20 0.57 5.35
C TYR A 132 -11.67 0.23 3.97
N VAL A 133 -12.38 0.63 2.93
CA VAL A 133 -12.00 0.44 1.53
C VAL A 133 -11.79 1.81 0.90
N ALA A 134 -10.60 2.02 0.36
CA ALA A 134 -10.30 3.20 -0.44
C ALA A 134 -10.65 2.95 -1.91
N ASP A 135 -11.55 3.74 -2.46
CA ASP A 135 -11.98 3.68 -3.87
C ASP A 135 -11.14 4.63 -4.75
N GLY A 136 -9.80 4.49 -4.66
CA GLY A 136 -8.87 5.48 -5.17
C GLY A 136 -8.76 5.61 -6.69
N TYR A 137 -9.24 4.63 -7.45
CA TYR A 137 -9.36 4.72 -8.92
C TYR A 137 -10.81 4.87 -9.37
N GLY A 138 -11.75 4.97 -8.44
CA GLY A 138 -13.17 5.20 -8.68
C GLY A 138 -13.60 6.62 -8.36
N LEU A 139 -14.39 6.79 -7.31
CA LEU A 139 -14.96 8.07 -6.90
C LEU A 139 -14.28 8.72 -5.69
N ASP A 140 -13.14 8.20 -5.25
CA ASP A 140 -12.37 8.71 -4.11
C ASP A 140 -13.10 8.64 -2.75
N TYR A 141 -14.08 7.76 -2.60
CA TYR A 141 -14.70 7.50 -1.30
C TYR A 141 -13.87 6.54 -0.45
N ILE A 142 -13.91 6.75 0.85
CA ILE A 142 -13.54 5.77 1.86
C ILE A 142 -14.82 5.16 2.40
N ILE A 143 -14.96 3.84 2.28
CA ILE A 143 -16.17 3.12 2.63
C ILE A 143 -15.87 2.22 3.81
N GLN A 144 -16.62 2.36 4.91
CA GLN A 144 -16.51 1.52 6.10
C GLN A 144 -17.57 0.42 6.07
N TYR A 145 -17.09 -0.79 6.34
CA TYR A 145 -17.92 -1.98 6.54
C TYR A 145 -17.65 -2.57 7.93
N ASP A 146 -18.62 -3.30 8.47
CA ASP A 146 -18.39 -4.15 9.64
C ASP A 146 -17.59 -5.42 9.26
N HIS A 147 -17.24 -6.24 10.25
CA HIS A 147 -16.45 -7.45 10.05
C HIS A 147 -17.17 -8.51 9.18
N GLU A 148 -18.51 -8.43 9.02
CA GLU A 148 -19.33 -9.29 8.17
C GLU A 148 -19.48 -8.76 6.73
N GLY A 149 -19.03 -7.50 6.47
CA GLY A 149 -19.14 -6.85 5.19
C GLY A 149 -20.42 -6.04 4.99
N ASN A 150 -21.16 -5.74 6.07
CA ASN A 150 -22.29 -4.84 5.99
C ASN A 150 -21.80 -3.39 5.98
N TYR A 151 -22.40 -2.57 5.08
CA TYR A 151 -22.08 -1.15 4.98
C TYR A 151 -22.41 -0.40 6.28
N ILE A 152 -21.47 0.44 6.74
CA ILE A 152 -21.65 1.33 7.90
C ILE A 152 -21.80 2.77 7.43
N ARG A 153 -20.80 3.28 6.71
CA ARG A 153 -20.75 4.68 6.24
C ARG A 153 -19.74 4.85 5.11
N HIS A 154 -19.73 6.03 4.52
CA HIS A 154 -18.67 6.50 3.64
C HIS A 154 -18.37 7.97 3.91
N PHE A 155 -17.18 8.41 3.53
CA PHE A 155 -16.75 9.80 3.58
C PHE A 155 -15.70 10.05 2.50
N GLY A 156 -15.25 11.29 2.37
CA GLY A 156 -14.35 11.68 1.29
C GLY A 156 -15.12 11.92 -0.01
N GLY A 157 -14.54 11.49 -1.08
CA GLY A 157 -14.96 11.74 -2.46
C GLY A 157 -13.95 12.62 -3.18
N HIS A 158 -14.09 12.74 -4.50
CA HIS A 158 -13.17 13.51 -5.31
C HIS A 158 -13.33 15.02 -5.11
N GLY A 159 -12.23 15.76 -4.90
CA GLY A 159 -12.25 17.22 -4.79
C GLY A 159 -11.06 17.84 -4.08
N ASP A 160 -11.14 19.17 -3.86
CA ASP A 160 -10.05 19.98 -3.30
C ASP A 160 -10.21 20.31 -1.80
N GLY A 161 -11.32 19.93 -1.17
CA GLY A 161 -11.56 20.16 0.26
C GLY A 161 -10.61 19.40 1.17
N ASP A 162 -10.54 19.82 2.43
CA ASP A 162 -9.72 19.16 3.45
C ASP A 162 -10.14 17.71 3.67
N ASP A 163 -11.42 17.42 3.55
CA ASP A 163 -12.03 16.10 3.71
C ASP A 163 -12.22 15.35 2.38
N LEU A 164 -11.73 15.90 1.25
CA LEU A 164 -11.81 15.32 -0.10
C LEU A 164 -10.44 14.86 -0.60
N PHE A 165 -10.42 14.00 -1.62
CA PHE A 165 -9.22 13.40 -2.16
C PHE A 165 -9.06 13.64 -3.66
N ASP A 166 -7.85 13.43 -4.15
CA ASP A 166 -7.53 13.18 -5.56
C ASP A 166 -6.65 11.93 -5.60
N CYS A 167 -7.27 10.81 -5.95
CA CYS A 167 -6.73 9.46 -5.87
C CYS A 167 -6.40 9.02 -4.42
N CYS A 168 -7.44 8.64 -3.64
CA CYS A 168 -7.26 8.06 -2.30
C CYS A 168 -6.67 6.64 -2.38
N HIS A 169 -5.42 6.53 -2.86
CA HIS A 169 -4.81 5.27 -3.30
C HIS A 169 -4.51 4.28 -2.18
N GLY A 170 -3.98 4.75 -1.06
CA GLY A 170 -3.58 3.92 0.07
C GLY A 170 -4.21 4.37 1.38
N ILE A 171 -4.45 3.43 2.27
CA ILE A 171 -5.03 3.66 3.60
C ILE A 171 -4.40 2.73 4.62
N THR A 172 -4.17 3.22 5.83
CA THR A 172 -3.74 2.39 6.97
C THR A 172 -4.32 2.92 8.28
N ILE A 173 -4.39 2.05 9.29
CA ILE A 173 -4.62 2.47 10.68
C ILE A 173 -3.29 2.97 11.24
N ASP A 174 -3.23 4.24 11.63
CA ASP A 174 -2.05 4.83 12.26
C ASP A 174 -2.26 4.91 13.78
N ASN A 175 -1.48 4.13 14.52
CA ASN A 175 -1.45 4.06 15.97
C ASN A 175 -0.10 4.53 16.55
N ARG A 176 0.76 5.18 15.76
CA ARG A 176 2.05 5.71 16.23
C ARG A 176 1.88 6.70 17.36
N GLY A 177 2.83 6.72 18.28
CA GLY A 177 2.84 7.67 19.40
C GLY A 177 1.83 7.39 20.51
N ASN A 178 1.29 6.17 20.63
CA ASN A 178 0.31 5.77 21.66
C ASN A 178 -0.95 6.65 21.69
N SER A 179 -1.32 7.26 20.58
CA SER A 179 -2.56 8.00 20.41
C SER A 179 -3.73 7.06 20.10
N ASN A 180 -4.96 7.57 20.18
CA ASN A 180 -6.09 6.85 19.61
C ASN A 180 -5.84 6.56 18.13
N PRO A 181 -6.15 5.35 17.63
CA PRO A 181 -5.93 5.00 16.23
C PRO A 181 -6.70 5.95 15.31
N THR A 182 -6.06 6.30 14.21
CA THR A 182 -6.62 7.16 13.16
C THR A 182 -6.44 6.50 11.81
N LEU A 183 -7.17 6.93 10.80
CA LEU A 183 -6.92 6.58 9.42
C LEU A 183 -5.89 7.54 8.83
N LEU A 184 -4.85 7.02 8.21
CA LEU A 184 -3.93 7.78 7.39
C LEU A 184 -4.13 7.35 5.94
N ILE A 185 -4.57 8.30 5.11
CA ILE A 185 -5.05 8.05 3.74
C ILE A 185 -4.20 8.89 2.78
N THR A 186 -3.77 8.31 1.68
CA THR A 186 -3.04 9.06 0.65
C THR A 186 -4.03 9.82 -0.22
N SER A 187 -3.69 11.06 -0.59
CA SER A 187 -4.25 11.78 -1.74
C SER A 187 -3.10 11.91 -2.75
N ARG A 188 -2.95 10.85 -3.58
CA ARG A 188 -1.74 10.62 -4.38
C ARG A 188 -1.43 11.76 -5.32
N SER A 189 -2.42 12.23 -6.09
CA SER A 189 -2.22 13.28 -7.09
C SER A 189 -1.87 14.62 -6.45
N LYS A 190 -2.28 14.83 -5.20
CA LYS A 190 -1.93 16.04 -4.42
C LYS A 190 -0.62 15.93 -3.65
N ASN A 191 0.03 14.76 -3.67
CA ASN A 191 1.26 14.50 -2.93
C ASN A 191 1.11 14.77 -1.43
N GLU A 192 0.08 14.21 -0.81
CA GLU A 192 -0.21 14.43 0.60
C GLU A 192 -0.84 13.20 1.26
N PHE A 193 -0.72 13.11 2.58
CA PHE A 193 -1.56 12.28 3.41
C PHE A 193 -2.64 13.11 4.06
N LYS A 194 -3.80 12.53 4.24
CA LYS A 194 -4.89 13.08 5.05
C LYS A 194 -5.17 12.16 6.22
N ARG A 195 -5.27 12.73 7.41
CA ARG A 195 -5.59 12.01 8.64
C ARG A 195 -7.04 12.21 9.00
N PHE A 196 -7.71 11.11 9.31
CA PHE A 196 -9.12 11.09 9.74
C PHE A 196 -9.27 10.29 11.03
N THR A 197 -10.30 10.62 11.80
CA THR A 197 -10.80 9.72 12.84
C THR A 197 -11.39 8.46 12.21
N LEU A 198 -11.56 7.40 13.00
CA LEU A 198 -12.19 6.16 12.51
C LEU A 198 -13.68 6.37 12.12
N ASP A 199 -14.34 7.43 12.60
CA ASP A 199 -15.70 7.79 12.20
C ASP A 199 -15.76 8.76 11.00
N GLY A 200 -14.62 9.01 10.34
CA GLY A 200 -14.53 9.73 9.06
C GLY A 200 -14.45 11.25 9.17
N LYS A 201 -14.00 11.82 10.31
CA LYS A 201 -13.78 13.26 10.45
C LYS A 201 -12.32 13.59 10.14
N TRP A 202 -12.11 14.55 9.25
CA TRP A 202 -10.78 15.08 8.95
C TRP A 202 -10.11 15.70 10.18
N ILE A 203 -8.79 15.49 10.31
CA ILE A 203 -7.96 16.00 11.42
C ILE A 203 -6.87 16.92 10.88
N GLU A 204 -6.08 16.45 9.92
CA GLU A 204 -4.93 17.18 9.36
C GLU A 204 -4.56 16.70 7.97
N THR A 205 -3.79 17.53 7.27
CA THR A 205 -3.14 17.18 6.00
C THR A 205 -1.63 17.27 6.17
N VAL A 206 -0.90 16.22 5.76
CA VAL A 206 0.56 16.15 5.80
C VAL A 206 1.10 16.22 4.38
N GLN A 207 1.76 17.33 4.06
CA GLN A 207 2.30 17.58 2.71
C GLN A 207 3.58 16.78 2.44
N MET A 208 3.61 16.09 1.30
CA MET A 208 4.74 15.32 0.80
C MET A 208 5.13 15.80 -0.62
N PRO A 209 5.66 17.02 -0.77
CA PRO A 209 5.83 17.64 -2.07
C PRO A 209 6.69 16.80 -3.01
N GLY A 210 6.16 16.52 -4.20
CA GLY A 210 6.81 15.71 -5.23
C GLY A 210 6.77 14.21 -4.99
N CYS A 211 6.03 13.72 -4.01
CA CYS A 211 5.87 12.30 -3.73
C CYS A 211 4.50 11.81 -4.20
N TYR A 212 4.44 11.07 -5.29
CA TYR A 212 3.24 10.31 -5.64
C TYR A 212 3.19 9.06 -4.77
N ILE A 213 2.45 9.14 -3.68
CA ILE A 213 2.48 8.21 -2.56
C ILE A 213 1.65 6.96 -2.88
N CYS A 214 2.20 5.78 -2.57
CA CYS A 214 1.43 4.53 -2.56
C CYS A 214 0.82 4.27 -1.17
N ARG A 215 0.86 3.04 -0.68
CA ARG A 215 0.31 2.68 0.62
C ARG A 215 1.22 3.13 1.77
N PRO A 216 0.69 3.72 2.85
CA PRO A 216 1.43 3.94 4.08
C PRO A 216 1.54 2.64 4.90
N VAL A 217 2.74 2.29 5.36
CA VAL A 217 3.04 1.10 6.15
C VAL A 217 3.70 1.50 7.47
N ILE A 218 3.14 1.03 8.59
CA ILE A 218 3.62 1.38 9.94
C ILE A 218 4.56 0.28 10.47
N LYS A 219 5.72 0.68 10.99
CA LYS A 219 6.64 -0.17 11.77
C LYS A 219 7.11 0.58 13.01
N GLY A 220 6.57 0.23 14.16
CA GLY A 220 6.82 0.95 15.41
C GLY A 220 6.44 2.44 15.30
N ASP A 221 7.38 3.34 15.61
CA ASP A 221 7.19 4.79 15.49
C ASP A 221 7.41 5.34 14.07
N TYR A 222 7.71 4.46 13.09
CA TYR A 222 8.01 4.87 11.72
C TYR A 222 6.86 4.57 10.76
N LEU A 223 6.75 5.43 9.76
CA LEU A 223 5.89 5.27 8.59
C LEU A 223 6.79 5.11 7.37
N LEU A 224 6.56 4.07 6.59
CA LEU A 224 7.25 3.86 5.32
C LEU A 224 6.22 3.85 4.19
N PHE A 225 6.65 4.29 3.01
CA PHE A 225 5.84 4.18 1.80
C PHE A 225 6.71 4.20 0.54
N ALA A 226 6.19 3.65 -0.54
CA ALA A 226 6.76 3.82 -1.85
C ALA A 226 6.28 5.14 -2.47
N VAL A 227 7.23 5.89 -3.05
CA VAL A 227 7.00 7.01 -3.96
C VAL A 227 7.12 6.44 -5.36
N ILE A 228 5.99 6.22 -6.03
CA ILE A 228 5.99 5.51 -7.32
C ILE A 228 6.72 6.30 -8.39
N VAL A 229 6.50 7.62 -8.41
CA VAL A 229 7.22 8.59 -9.25
C VAL A 229 7.32 9.92 -8.51
N THR A 230 8.24 10.78 -8.93
CA THR A 230 8.38 12.17 -8.45
C THR A 230 8.11 13.20 -9.54
N LYS A 231 8.16 12.78 -10.79
CA LYS A 231 8.13 13.67 -11.96
C LYS A 231 7.08 13.26 -12.99
N ASP A 232 7.31 12.14 -13.64
CA ASP A 232 6.38 11.59 -14.63
C ASP A 232 6.49 10.06 -14.68
N TRP A 233 5.46 9.41 -15.24
CA TRP A 233 5.33 7.96 -15.23
C TRP A 233 6.39 7.19 -16.03
N GLY A 234 7.10 7.84 -16.92
CA GLY A 234 8.17 7.26 -17.73
C GLY A 234 9.57 7.51 -17.17
N ALA A 235 9.69 8.29 -16.10
CA ALA A 235 11.00 8.72 -15.57
C ALA A 235 11.72 7.62 -14.79
N TYR A 236 10.98 6.63 -14.24
CA TYR A 236 11.52 5.62 -13.31
C TYR A 236 12.34 6.25 -12.18
N ASP A 237 11.83 7.32 -11.62
CA ASP A 237 12.45 8.12 -10.58
C ASP A 237 11.86 7.86 -9.19
N GLY A 238 11.19 6.72 -9.02
CA GLY A 238 10.61 6.31 -7.76
C GLY A 238 11.65 5.95 -6.72
N MET A 239 11.23 6.02 -5.46
CA MET A 239 12.04 5.73 -4.29
C MET A 239 11.16 5.27 -3.13
N LEU A 240 11.76 4.96 -1.99
CA LEU A 240 11.02 4.78 -0.74
C LEU A 240 11.15 6.04 0.12
N ALA A 241 10.24 6.19 1.06
CA ALA A 241 10.32 7.23 2.09
C ALA A 241 10.16 6.62 3.47
N VAL A 242 10.90 7.14 4.45
CA VAL A 242 10.79 6.79 5.86
C VAL A 242 10.53 8.06 6.66
N LEU A 243 9.41 8.08 7.39
CA LEU A 243 9.02 9.16 8.28
C LEU A 243 9.10 8.69 9.73
N ASN A 244 9.49 9.60 10.62
CA ASN A 244 9.39 9.36 12.06
C ASN A 244 7.95 9.63 12.57
N LYS A 245 7.71 9.43 13.87
CA LYS A 245 6.41 9.64 14.51
C LYS A 245 5.82 11.05 14.38
N ASN A 246 6.65 12.04 14.08
CA ASN A 246 6.23 13.43 13.87
C ASN A 246 5.98 13.74 12.38
N ASN A 247 5.81 12.74 11.55
CA ASN A 247 5.64 12.85 10.10
C ASN A 247 6.80 13.56 9.37
N LYS A 248 7.98 13.64 10.00
CA LYS A 248 9.17 14.18 9.36
C LYS A 248 9.87 13.09 8.56
N VAL A 249 10.11 13.33 7.29
CA VAL A 249 10.92 12.42 6.45
C VAL A 249 12.36 12.43 6.96
N VAL A 250 12.87 11.24 7.29
CA VAL A 250 14.21 11.02 7.81
C VAL A 250 15.11 10.27 6.82
N SER A 251 14.52 9.62 5.82
CA SER A 251 15.26 8.94 4.77
C SER A 251 14.45 8.79 3.49
N PHE A 252 15.15 8.81 2.33
CA PHE A 252 14.63 8.41 1.04
C PHE A 252 15.53 7.30 0.45
N PRO A 253 15.29 6.01 0.81
CA PRO A 253 16.00 4.91 0.18
C PRO A 253 15.79 4.89 -1.33
N GLY A 254 16.86 4.92 -2.11
CA GLY A 254 16.82 5.04 -3.58
C GLY A 254 16.80 6.48 -4.10
N GLY A 255 16.75 7.47 -3.22
CA GLY A 255 16.79 8.90 -3.54
C GLY A 255 17.85 9.66 -2.73
N SER A 256 17.88 10.98 -2.89
CA SER A 256 18.78 11.87 -2.13
C SER A 256 18.36 11.95 -0.66
N ALA A 257 19.26 12.41 0.21
CA ALA A 257 18.92 12.70 1.59
C ALA A 257 17.78 13.75 1.67
N PRO A 258 16.81 13.62 2.60
CA PRO A 258 15.76 14.62 2.75
C PRO A 258 16.35 15.97 3.16
N SER A 259 15.81 17.04 2.59
CA SER A 259 16.20 18.41 2.90
C SER A 259 14.97 19.26 3.22
N TYR A 260 15.17 20.29 4.07
CA TYR A 260 14.09 21.13 4.58
C TYR A 260 14.50 22.59 4.48
N VAL A 261 13.54 23.46 4.15
CA VAL A 261 13.67 24.92 4.27
C VAL A 261 12.48 25.39 5.12
N ASP A 262 12.75 26.13 6.20
CA ASP A 262 11.75 26.62 7.13
C ASP A 262 10.75 25.53 7.59
N LYS A 263 11.27 24.33 7.93
CA LYS A 263 10.52 23.12 8.32
C LYS A 263 9.68 22.49 7.19
N THR A 264 9.69 23.06 6.00
CA THR A 264 8.99 22.51 4.82
C THR A 264 9.90 21.53 4.09
N LEU A 265 9.42 20.32 3.84
CA LEU A 265 10.12 19.32 3.04
C LEU A 265 10.34 19.85 1.62
N ILE A 266 11.56 19.78 1.14
CA ILE A 266 11.89 20.08 -0.25
C ILE A 266 11.64 18.85 -1.10
N LYS A 267 11.06 19.04 -2.28
CA LYS A 267 10.83 17.97 -3.26
C LYS A 267 12.07 17.06 -3.38
N PRO A 268 11.93 15.74 -3.20
CA PRO A 268 13.06 14.83 -3.29
C PRO A 268 13.65 14.78 -4.69
N LYS A 269 14.93 14.39 -4.75
CA LYS A 269 15.63 14.11 -6.00
C LYS A 269 16.09 12.68 -6.00
N TYR A 270 16.13 12.05 -7.15
CA TYR A 270 16.79 10.78 -7.34
C TYR A 270 18.17 11.02 -7.98
N ASP A 271 19.16 10.26 -7.53
CA ASP A 271 20.52 10.39 -8.03
C ASP A 271 20.82 9.31 -9.09
N GLN A 272 20.12 8.20 -9.01
CA GLN A 272 20.22 7.06 -9.91
C GLN A 272 18.92 6.25 -9.89
N VAL A 273 18.62 5.56 -10.97
CA VAL A 273 17.46 4.65 -11.03
C VAL A 273 17.73 3.44 -10.12
N SER A 274 17.07 3.42 -8.97
CA SER A 274 17.10 2.30 -8.01
C SER A 274 15.90 1.39 -8.18
N PHE A 275 14.76 1.95 -8.57
CA PHE A 275 13.51 1.24 -8.76
C PHE A 275 12.82 1.65 -10.06
N ARG A 276 12.01 0.74 -10.59
CA ARG A 276 11.10 1.01 -11.70
C ARG A 276 9.68 1.04 -11.18
N ASN A 277 9.18 2.22 -10.82
CA ASN A 277 7.84 2.42 -10.27
C ASN A 277 7.58 1.53 -9.03
N PRO A 278 8.30 1.72 -7.91
CA PRO A 278 8.04 0.96 -6.68
C PRO A 278 6.61 1.26 -6.21
N HIS A 279 5.83 0.21 -5.93
CA HIS A 279 4.41 0.39 -5.64
C HIS A 279 4.06 0.19 -4.18
N ASP A 280 4.88 -0.52 -3.45
CA ASP A 280 4.69 -0.78 -2.02
C ASP A 280 6.03 -1.03 -1.32
N VAL A 281 5.98 -1.16 0.01
CA VAL A 281 7.08 -1.61 0.86
C VAL A 281 6.56 -2.54 1.94
N CYS A 282 6.97 -3.80 1.90
CA CYS A 282 6.78 -4.76 3.00
C CYS A 282 8.02 -4.74 3.89
N ILE A 283 7.84 -4.83 5.21
CA ILE A 283 8.91 -4.70 6.20
C ILE A 283 8.90 -5.91 7.12
N ASP A 284 10.02 -6.59 7.28
CA ASP A 284 10.17 -7.67 8.25
C ASP A 284 10.71 -7.18 9.61
N ASP A 285 10.87 -8.11 10.56
CA ASP A 285 11.33 -7.77 11.91
C ASP A 285 12.80 -7.36 11.98
N ASP A 286 13.60 -7.76 10.99
CA ASP A 286 15.00 -7.36 10.85
C ASP A 286 15.18 -6.06 10.04
N TRP A 287 14.10 -5.35 9.74
CA TRP A 287 14.10 -4.15 8.90
C TRP A 287 14.56 -4.39 7.46
N ASN A 288 14.46 -5.61 6.95
CA ASN A 288 14.57 -5.79 5.51
C ASN A 288 13.29 -5.29 4.86
N LEU A 289 13.43 -4.63 3.71
CA LEU A 289 12.34 -4.12 2.93
C LEU A 289 12.20 -4.96 1.66
N TYR A 290 10.97 -5.25 1.28
CA TYR A 290 10.63 -5.96 0.05
C TYR A 290 9.76 -5.03 -0.79
N VAL A 291 10.16 -4.80 -2.03
CA VAL A 291 9.60 -3.73 -2.87
C VAL A 291 9.09 -4.30 -4.19
N PRO A 292 7.79 -4.39 -4.37
CA PRO A 292 7.18 -4.74 -5.64
C PRO A 292 7.20 -3.54 -6.58
N GLN A 293 7.22 -3.80 -7.88
CA GLN A 293 7.35 -2.76 -8.91
C GLN A 293 6.24 -2.87 -9.95
N TRP A 294 5.51 -1.78 -10.14
CA TRP A 294 4.43 -1.67 -11.10
C TRP A 294 4.95 -1.17 -12.46
N ASN A 295 4.38 -1.68 -13.57
CA ASN A 295 4.73 -1.27 -14.94
C ASN A 295 6.25 -1.24 -15.19
N SER A 296 6.94 -2.21 -14.64
CA SER A 296 8.40 -2.30 -14.62
C SER A 296 8.98 -3.19 -15.72
N GLY A 297 8.13 -3.72 -16.62
CA GLY A 297 8.53 -4.73 -17.61
C GLY A 297 8.50 -6.15 -17.04
N LYS A 298 7.51 -6.45 -16.19
CA LYS A 298 7.31 -7.77 -15.56
C LYS A 298 8.46 -8.20 -14.65
N THR A 299 9.03 -7.25 -13.91
CA THR A 299 10.11 -7.54 -12.97
C THR A 299 9.57 -8.08 -11.66
N TYR A 300 10.32 -9.00 -11.07
CA TYR A 300 10.05 -9.49 -9.71
C TYR A 300 10.43 -8.43 -8.67
N PRO A 301 9.93 -8.57 -7.42
CA PRO A 301 10.28 -7.66 -6.33
C PRO A 301 11.78 -7.68 -6.04
N VAL A 302 12.26 -6.61 -5.41
CA VAL A 302 13.63 -6.49 -4.90
C VAL A 302 13.63 -6.48 -3.38
N LYS A 303 14.75 -6.87 -2.76
CA LYS A 303 14.97 -6.80 -1.33
C LYS A 303 15.99 -5.74 -0.98
N LEU A 304 15.74 -5.00 0.09
CA LEU A 304 16.71 -4.09 0.69
C LEU A 304 17.06 -4.60 2.08
N THR A 305 18.36 -4.74 2.35
CA THR A 305 18.87 -5.10 3.66
C THR A 305 19.37 -3.86 4.37
N LEU A 306 18.91 -3.64 5.59
CA LEU A 306 19.35 -2.51 6.41
C LEU A 306 20.84 -2.62 6.68
N SER A 307 21.62 -1.61 6.31
CA SER A 307 23.07 -1.56 6.52
C SER A 307 23.46 -0.62 7.65
N LEU A 308 22.67 0.41 7.94
CA LEU A 308 22.93 1.40 8.98
C LEU A 308 21.66 2.14 9.38
N ILE A 309 21.49 2.37 10.68
CA ILE A 309 20.56 3.37 11.25
C ILE A 309 21.41 4.40 12.00
N HIS A 310 21.28 5.67 11.65
CA HIS A 310 21.79 6.78 12.47
C HIS A 310 20.64 7.23 13.39
N ILE A 311 20.73 6.89 14.66
CA ILE A 311 19.80 7.34 15.72
C ILE A 311 20.33 8.64 16.33
#